data_6bc77c48d455fbd084728413ed933515
#
_entry.id   6bc77c48d455fbd084728413ed933515
#
_cell.length_a   1.000
_cell.length_b   1.000
_cell.length_c   1.000
_cell.angle_alpha   90.00
_cell.angle_beta   90.00
_cell.angle_gamma   90.00
#
_symmetry.space_group_name_H-M   'P 1'
#
loop_
_entity.id
_entity.type
_entity.pdbx_description
1 polymer ?
#
loop_
_entity_poly.entity_id
_entity_poly.type
_entity_poly.pdbx_seq_one_letter_code
_entity_poly.pdbx_strand_id
1 'polypeptide(L)'
;MRKFSKSHKLDHVCYDIRGPVLEKASEMESAGTKILKLNIGNPAPFNFSAPDEIIHDMIYTLRDAEGYSDSKGIFSARKSIMQYSQLKNLPNVGINDIYTGNGVSELITMSMQGLLDNGDEILVPAPDYPLWTAAVTLAGGNAVHYICDEQNEWNPDIDDIKKKITDRTKGIVIINPNNPTGALYSEEILKEIVEVARSHQLIIFSDEIYDRLVMDSLSRSGYSVHYL
;
A
#
# COMPACT_ATOMS: atom_id res chain seq x y z
N MET A 1 -8.96 34.09 24.32
CA MET A 1 -8.42 32.71 24.19
C MET A 1 -7.95 32.51 22.77
N ARG A 2 -6.70 32.09 22.52
CA ARG A 2 -6.19 31.80 21.18
C ARG A 2 -6.94 30.58 20.61
N LYS A 3 -7.51 30.69 19.39
CA LYS A 3 -8.14 29.56 18.72
C LYS A 3 -7.06 28.80 17.94
N PHE A 4 -7.06 27.49 18.05
CA PHE A 4 -6.22 26.60 17.26
C PHE A 4 -7.07 25.98 16.16
N SER A 5 -6.53 25.91 14.94
CA SER A 5 -7.10 25.21 13.79
C SER A 5 -6.21 24.02 13.43
N LYS A 6 -6.77 23.06 12.67
CA LYS A 6 -5.97 22.00 12.05
C LYS A 6 -4.93 22.60 11.08
N SER A 7 -3.89 21.83 10.76
CA SER A 7 -2.91 22.21 9.75
C SER A 7 -3.55 22.32 8.37
N HIS A 8 -3.16 23.32 7.57
CA HIS A 8 -3.61 23.44 6.18
C HIS A 8 -3.22 22.24 5.29
N LYS A 9 -2.18 21.47 5.66
CA LYS A 9 -1.85 20.21 4.99
C LYS A 9 -3.01 19.20 5.01
N LEU A 10 -3.90 19.30 5.99
CA LEU A 10 -5.07 18.41 6.14
C LEU A 10 -6.29 18.85 5.31
N ASP A 11 -6.26 20.02 4.66
CA ASP A 11 -7.40 20.53 3.91
C ASP A 11 -7.69 19.72 2.64
N HIS A 12 -6.66 19.06 2.11
CA HIS A 12 -6.75 18.22 0.90
C HIS A 12 -6.52 16.73 1.18
N VAL A 13 -6.51 16.32 2.45
CA VAL A 13 -6.37 14.91 2.82
C VAL A 13 -7.75 14.29 3.06
N CYS A 14 -8.22 13.54 2.09
CA CYS A 14 -9.47 12.78 2.17
C CYS A 14 -9.21 11.34 2.62
N TYR A 15 -8.70 11.15 3.83
CA TYR A 15 -8.50 9.82 4.41
C TYR A 15 -9.70 9.36 5.24
N ASP A 16 -10.84 10.00 5.10
CA ASP A 16 -12.04 9.62 5.83
C ASP A 16 -12.83 8.54 5.09
N ILE A 17 -12.51 7.28 5.40
CA ILE A 17 -13.28 6.11 4.96
C ILE A 17 -14.57 5.92 5.76
N ARG A 18 -14.92 6.87 6.63
CA ARG A 18 -16.02 6.82 7.57
C ARG A 18 -17.15 7.80 7.24
N GLY A 19 -17.31 8.25 6.07
CA GLY A 19 -18.28 9.28 5.68
C GLY A 19 -19.76 8.95 5.96
N PRO A 20 -20.68 9.66 5.32
CA PRO A 20 -22.13 9.61 5.62
C PRO A 20 -22.75 8.21 5.54
N VAL A 21 -22.15 7.31 4.75
CA VAL A 21 -22.59 5.92 4.62
C VAL A 21 -22.41 5.16 5.94
N LEU A 22 -21.26 5.35 6.64
CA LEU A 22 -21.03 4.71 7.93
C LEU A 22 -21.94 5.27 9.02
N GLU A 23 -22.16 6.59 9.03
CA GLU A 23 -23.10 7.22 9.96
C GLU A 23 -24.49 6.62 9.79
N LYS A 24 -24.98 6.51 8.55
CA LYS A 24 -26.26 5.90 8.24
C LYS A 24 -26.35 4.42 8.62
N ALA A 25 -25.27 3.66 8.35
CA ALA A 25 -25.19 2.27 8.77
C ALA A 25 -25.28 2.13 10.30
N SER A 26 -24.59 3.00 11.04
CA SER A 26 -24.61 3.02 12.52
C SER A 26 -25.98 3.37 13.08
N GLU A 27 -26.71 4.32 12.47
CA GLU A 27 -28.09 4.62 12.82
C GLU A 27 -29.01 3.40 12.63
N MET A 28 -28.88 2.72 11.49
CA MET A 28 -29.67 1.53 11.18
C MET A 28 -29.36 0.36 12.13
N GLU A 29 -28.08 0.15 12.47
CA GLU A 29 -27.67 -0.83 13.48
C GLU A 29 -28.26 -0.52 14.85
N SER A 30 -28.23 0.75 15.26
CA SER A 30 -28.84 1.21 16.51
C SER A 30 -30.36 1.02 16.55
N ALA A 31 -31.00 1.04 15.38
CA ALA A 31 -32.44 0.75 15.21
C ALA A 31 -32.73 -0.77 15.09
N GLY A 32 -31.70 -1.63 15.25
CA GLY A 32 -31.85 -3.10 15.23
C GLY A 32 -31.71 -3.76 13.85
N THR A 33 -31.30 -3.01 12.81
CA THR A 33 -31.06 -3.57 11.49
C THR A 33 -29.63 -4.21 11.44
N LYS A 34 -29.59 -5.47 11.02
CA LYS A 34 -28.28 -6.14 10.80
C LYS A 34 -27.65 -5.66 9.51
N ILE A 35 -26.48 -5.04 9.60
CA ILE A 35 -25.70 -4.58 8.45
C ILE A 35 -24.56 -5.55 8.16
N LEU A 36 -24.45 -6.00 6.92
CA LEU A 36 -23.28 -6.74 6.43
C LEU A 36 -22.22 -5.73 5.97
N LYS A 37 -21.11 -5.65 6.72
CA LYS A 37 -20.00 -4.71 6.44
C LYS A 37 -19.01 -5.34 5.47
N LEU A 38 -19.01 -4.87 4.23
CA LEU A 38 -18.10 -5.33 3.17
C LEU A 38 -17.11 -4.23 2.73
N ASN A 39 -17.09 -3.12 3.46
CA ASN A 39 -16.30 -1.92 3.12
C ASN A 39 -14.86 -1.96 3.63
N ILE A 40 -14.53 -2.89 4.50
CA ILE A 40 -13.16 -3.05 5.05
C ILE A 40 -12.81 -4.55 5.03
N GLY A 41 -11.63 -4.88 4.51
CA GLY A 41 -11.07 -6.23 4.56
C GLY A 41 -10.71 -6.61 5.99
N ASN A 42 -11.69 -7.13 6.74
CA ASN A 42 -11.49 -7.62 8.10
C ASN A 42 -11.96 -9.08 8.20
N PRO A 43 -11.05 -10.07 8.05
CA PRO A 43 -11.43 -11.48 8.04
C PRO A 43 -11.87 -12.03 9.40
N ALA A 44 -11.41 -11.45 10.51
CA ALA A 44 -11.65 -11.99 11.86
C ALA A 44 -13.15 -12.18 12.21
N PRO A 45 -14.08 -11.23 11.90
CA PRO A 45 -15.52 -11.44 12.14
C PRO A 45 -16.15 -12.58 11.34
N PHE A 46 -15.44 -13.09 10.33
CA PHE A 46 -15.88 -14.18 9.46
C PHE A 46 -15.21 -15.52 9.80
N ASN A 47 -14.69 -15.65 11.02
CA ASN A 47 -14.01 -16.85 11.55
C ASN A 47 -12.67 -17.20 10.88
N PHE A 48 -12.00 -16.22 10.30
CA PHE A 48 -10.61 -16.35 9.87
C PHE A 48 -9.70 -15.91 11.02
N SER A 49 -9.20 -16.88 11.78
CA SER A 49 -8.27 -16.63 12.88
C SER A 49 -6.82 -16.78 12.41
N ALA A 50 -5.91 -16.11 13.12
CA ALA A 50 -4.50 -16.40 12.94
C ALA A 50 -4.21 -17.86 13.33
N PRO A 51 -3.29 -18.57 12.63
CA PRO A 51 -2.87 -19.93 13.01
C PRO A 51 -2.37 -19.97 14.45
N ASP A 52 -2.71 -21.07 15.15
CA ASP A 52 -2.34 -21.26 16.57
C ASP A 52 -0.82 -21.21 16.77
N GLU A 53 -0.04 -21.67 15.81
CA GLU A 53 1.42 -21.65 15.84
C GLU A 53 1.95 -20.21 15.95
N ILE A 54 1.34 -19.25 15.22
CA ILE A 54 1.70 -17.82 15.28
C ILE A 54 1.36 -17.26 16.65
N ILE A 55 0.17 -17.58 17.18
CA ILE A 55 -0.28 -17.10 18.49
C ILE A 55 0.63 -17.63 19.61
N HIS A 56 0.96 -18.92 19.58
CA HIS A 56 1.84 -19.53 20.56
C HIS A 56 3.25 -18.94 20.52
N ASP A 57 3.82 -18.73 19.32
CA ASP A 57 5.14 -18.12 19.16
C ASP A 57 5.16 -16.68 19.70
N MET A 58 4.15 -15.89 19.41
CA MET A 58 4.01 -14.54 19.96
C MET A 58 3.97 -14.54 21.49
N ILE A 59 3.18 -15.43 22.11
CA ILE A 59 3.08 -15.54 23.57
C ILE A 59 4.43 -15.97 24.16
N TYR A 60 5.11 -16.92 23.53
CA TYR A 60 6.38 -17.45 24.01
C TYR A 60 7.50 -16.41 23.97
N THR A 61 7.54 -15.60 22.91
CA THR A 61 8.60 -14.60 22.69
C THR A 61 8.26 -13.21 23.25
N LEU A 62 7.07 -13.03 23.85
CA LEU A 62 6.61 -11.72 24.32
C LEU A 62 7.58 -11.04 25.31
N ARG A 63 8.24 -11.82 26.18
CA ARG A 63 9.23 -11.28 27.13
C ARG A 63 10.48 -10.72 26.45
N ASP A 64 10.86 -11.27 25.32
CA ASP A 64 12.01 -10.79 24.53
C ASP A 64 11.71 -9.46 23.81
N ALA A 65 10.44 -9.08 23.75
CA ALA A 65 9.98 -7.84 23.13
C ALA A 65 9.95 -6.64 24.09
N GLU A 66 10.38 -6.78 25.36
CA GLU A 66 10.34 -5.68 26.35
C GLU A 66 11.40 -4.59 26.11
N GLY A 67 12.45 -4.89 25.33
CA GLY A 67 13.58 -3.99 25.10
C GLY A 67 13.49 -3.22 23.76
N TYR A 68 14.41 -2.28 23.60
CA TYR A 68 14.63 -1.65 22.29
C TYR A 68 15.26 -2.65 21.31
N SER A 69 14.90 -2.52 20.04
CA SER A 69 15.49 -3.30 18.95
C SER A 69 16.15 -2.40 17.90
N ASP A 70 16.78 -3.01 16.89
CA ASP A 70 17.34 -2.30 15.74
C ASP A 70 16.22 -1.50 15.03
N SER A 71 16.52 -0.26 14.64
CA SER A 71 15.57 0.64 13.97
C SER A 71 15.05 0.11 12.63
N LYS A 72 15.80 -0.79 11.98
CA LYS A 72 15.35 -1.48 10.77
C LYS A 72 14.42 -2.67 11.07
N GLY A 73 14.31 -3.06 12.33
CA GLY A 73 13.58 -4.26 12.79
C GLY A 73 14.50 -5.38 13.27
N ILE A 74 13.96 -6.31 14.03
CA ILE A 74 14.73 -7.42 14.61
C ILE A 74 15.37 -8.29 13.51
N PHE A 75 16.58 -8.76 13.80
CA PHE A 75 17.38 -9.51 12.82
C PHE A 75 16.66 -10.76 12.28
N SER A 76 15.99 -11.52 13.15
CA SER A 76 15.26 -12.74 12.77
C SER A 76 14.15 -12.45 11.76
N ALA A 77 13.36 -11.38 11.95
CA ALA A 77 12.32 -10.97 11.02
C ALA A 77 12.92 -10.53 9.67
N ARG A 78 13.93 -9.66 9.70
CA ARG A 78 14.60 -9.21 8.46
C ARG A 78 15.24 -10.37 7.70
N LYS A 79 15.85 -11.32 8.40
CA LYS A 79 16.41 -12.53 7.79
C LYS A 79 15.34 -13.37 7.11
N SER A 80 14.18 -13.55 7.74
CA SER A 80 13.06 -14.31 7.18
C SER A 80 12.51 -13.61 5.91
N ILE A 81 12.38 -12.29 5.92
CA ILE A 81 11.97 -11.51 4.76
C ILE A 81 13.00 -11.63 3.63
N MET A 82 14.28 -11.52 3.93
CA MET A 82 15.35 -11.71 2.94
C MET A 82 15.27 -13.10 2.29
N GLN A 83 15.11 -14.15 3.11
CA GLN A 83 14.97 -15.52 2.60
C GLN A 83 13.72 -15.68 1.73
N TYR A 84 12.61 -15.06 2.13
CA TYR A 84 11.39 -15.03 1.31
C TYR A 84 11.61 -14.30 -0.02
N SER A 85 12.32 -13.19 -0.01
CA SER A 85 12.70 -12.47 -1.22
C SER A 85 13.58 -13.33 -2.16
N GLN A 86 14.51 -14.09 -1.59
CA GLN A 86 15.34 -15.04 -2.36
C GLN A 86 14.49 -16.17 -2.98
N LEU A 87 13.49 -16.69 -2.27
CA LEU A 87 12.56 -17.67 -2.82
C LEU A 87 11.72 -17.11 -3.98
N LYS A 88 11.46 -15.81 -3.96
CA LYS A 88 10.82 -15.06 -5.06
C LYS A 88 11.81 -14.66 -6.17
N ASN A 89 13.07 -15.07 -6.09
CA ASN A 89 14.13 -14.71 -7.03
C ASN A 89 14.36 -13.20 -7.19
N LEU A 90 14.09 -12.40 -6.13
CA LEU A 90 14.37 -10.97 -6.16
C LEU A 90 15.89 -10.75 -6.21
N PRO A 91 16.41 -10.05 -7.22
CA PRO A 91 17.84 -9.82 -7.32
C PRO A 91 18.33 -8.80 -6.28
N ASN A 92 19.56 -9.02 -5.80
CA ASN A 92 20.31 -8.05 -4.99
C ASN A 92 19.66 -7.60 -3.67
N VAL A 93 18.76 -8.40 -3.10
CA VAL A 93 18.14 -8.10 -1.78
C VAL A 93 19.00 -8.69 -0.67
N GLY A 94 19.65 -7.85 0.10
CA GLY A 94 20.42 -8.19 1.29
C GLY A 94 19.72 -7.82 2.59
N ILE A 95 20.27 -8.27 3.71
CA ILE A 95 19.70 -7.99 5.04
C ILE A 95 19.62 -6.49 5.36
N ASN A 96 20.48 -5.68 4.76
CA ASN A 96 20.53 -4.24 5.00
C ASN A 96 19.50 -3.45 4.21
N ASP A 97 18.87 -4.10 3.22
CA ASP A 97 17.84 -3.50 2.36
C ASP A 97 16.43 -3.75 2.92
N ILE A 98 16.32 -4.46 4.04
CA ILE A 98 15.07 -4.83 4.69
C ILE A 98 14.79 -3.91 5.87
N TYR A 99 13.60 -3.32 5.85
CA TYR A 99 13.03 -2.54 6.94
C TYR A 99 11.68 -3.13 7.34
N THR A 100 11.44 -3.24 8.63
CA THR A 100 10.14 -3.66 9.16
C THR A 100 9.43 -2.48 9.80
N GLY A 101 8.12 -2.45 9.68
CA GLY A 101 7.28 -1.41 10.26
C GLY A 101 5.99 -1.98 10.80
N ASN A 102 5.20 -1.15 11.45
CA ASN A 102 3.88 -1.50 11.94
C ASN A 102 2.85 -1.47 10.79
N GLY A 103 2.94 -2.50 9.94
CA GLY A 103 2.17 -2.61 8.71
C GLY A 103 2.69 -1.71 7.58
N VAL A 104 2.10 -1.90 6.39
CA VAL A 104 2.43 -1.12 5.18
C VAL A 104 2.21 0.38 5.40
N SER A 105 1.25 0.76 6.23
CA SER A 105 0.90 2.16 6.48
C SER A 105 2.06 2.97 7.07
N GLU A 106 2.81 2.40 8.01
CA GLU A 106 4.00 3.05 8.56
C GLU A 106 5.09 3.18 7.52
N LEU A 107 5.34 2.11 6.75
CA LEU A 107 6.37 2.08 5.71
C LEU A 107 6.09 3.09 4.60
N ILE A 108 4.83 3.23 4.16
CA ILE A 108 4.42 4.27 3.20
C ILE A 108 4.73 5.66 3.77
N THR A 109 4.31 5.92 5.00
CA THR A 109 4.50 7.23 5.64
C THR A 109 5.99 7.57 5.78
N MET A 110 6.79 6.62 6.25
CA MET A 110 8.24 6.79 6.40
C MET A 110 8.93 7.02 5.05
N SER A 111 8.54 6.27 4.01
CA SER A 111 9.12 6.40 2.67
C SER A 111 8.83 7.77 2.08
N MET A 112 7.59 8.25 2.17
CA MET A 112 7.21 9.57 1.65
C MET A 112 7.91 10.69 2.42
N GLN A 113 7.98 10.60 3.76
CA GLN A 113 8.69 11.59 4.57
C GLN A 113 10.20 11.62 4.32
N GLY A 114 10.81 10.46 4.03
CA GLY A 114 12.24 10.37 3.75
C GLY A 114 12.64 10.80 2.33
N LEU A 115 11.69 10.81 1.40
CA LEU A 115 11.98 11.02 -0.02
C LEU A 115 11.53 12.39 -0.56
N LEU A 116 10.42 12.94 -0.04
CA LEU A 116 9.76 14.08 -0.67
C LEU A 116 10.10 15.41 -0.02
N ASP A 117 10.44 16.36 -0.86
CA ASP A 117 10.45 17.79 -0.56
C ASP A 117 9.12 18.44 -0.98
N ASN A 118 8.91 19.71 -0.57
CA ASN A 118 7.71 20.43 -0.93
C ASN A 118 7.60 20.62 -2.45
N GLY A 119 6.49 20.12 -3.01
CA GLY A 119 6.19 20.24 -4.43
C GLY A 119 6.68 19.10 -5.31
N ASP A 120 7.39 18.12 -4.75
CA ASP A 120 7.67 16.87 -5.45
C ASP A 120 6.39 16.10 -5.76
N GLU A 121 6.41 15.28 -6.79
CA GLU A 121 5.24 14.58 -7.28
C GLU A 121 5.44 13.06 -7.22
N ILE A 122 4.38 12.37 -6.82
CA ILE A 122 4.27 10.91 -6.90
C ILE A 122 3.03 10.57 -7.72
N LEU A 123 3.19 9.73 -8.73
CA LEU A 123 2.08 9.16 -9.48
C LEU A 123 1.40 8.08 -8.65
N VAL A 124 0.09 8.19 -8.46
CA VAL A 124 -0.72 7.28 -7.64
C VAL A 124 -1.91 6.80 -8.49
N PRO A 125 -2.31 5.51 -8.42
CA PRO A 125 -3.45 5.03 -9.20
C PRO A 125 -4.75 5.72 -8.78
N ALA A 126 -5.72 5.81 -9.66
CA ALA A 126 -7.08 6.21 -9.34
C ALA A 126 -8.07 5.19 -9.92
N PRO A 127 -8.81 4.45 -9.05
CA PRO A 127 -8.84 4.56 -7.56
C PRO A 127 -7.60 3.97 -6.87
N ASP A 128 -7.30 4.49 -5.66
CA ASP A 128 -6.16 4.06 -4.84
C ASP A 128 -6.56 3.60 -3.43
N TYR A 129 -5.57 3.07 -2.70
CA TYR A 129 -5.63 3.01 -1.25
C TYR A 129 -5.32 4.42 -0.70
N PRO A 130 -6.29 5.10 -0.04
CA PRO A 130 -6.21 6.54 0.25
C PRO A 130 -5.00 7.00 1.06
N LEU A 131 -4.31 6.08 1.73
CA LEU A 131 -3.11 6.40 2.50
C LEU A 131 -1.95 6.86 1.61
N TRP A 132 -1.81 6.35 0.39
CA TRP A 132 -0.76 6.79 -0.52
C TRP A 132 -0.89 8.29 -0.80
N THR A 133 -2.08 8.72 -1.20
CA THR A 133 -2.39 10.15 -1.41
C THR A 133 -2.18 10.98 -0.13
N ALA A 134 -2.66 10.48 1.01
CA ALA A 134 -2.51 11.16 2.29
C ALA A 134 -1.05 11.31 2.71
N ALA A 135 -0.25 10.25 2.60
CA ALA A 135 1.15 10.26 3.00
C ALA A 135 1.99 11.20 2.12
N VAL A 136 1.78 11.18 0.80
CA VAL A 136 2.42 12.13 -0.14
C VAL A 136 2.11 13.56 0.24
N THR A 137 0.82 13.88 0.45
CA THR A 137 0.38 15.23 0.80
C THR A 137 0.93 15.69 2.15
N LEU A 138 0.92 14.83 3.16
CA LEU A 138 1.44 15.14 4.50
C LEU A 138 2.96 15.33 4.50
N ALA A 139 3.68 14.63 3.62
CA ALA A 139 5.10 14.82 3.42
C ALA A 139 5.45 16.13 2.67
N GLY A 140 4.45 16.84 2.13
CA GLY A 140 4.63 18.10 1.39
C GLY A 140 4.66 17.92 -0.12
N GLY A 141 4.52 16.69 -0.62
CA GLY A 141 4.42 16.38 -2.04
C GLY A 141 3.01 16.55 -2.60
N ASN A 142 2.89 16.34 -3.90
CA ASN A 142 1.65 16.31 -4.66
C ASN A 142 1.38 14.89 -5.16
N ALA A 143 0.26 14.30 -4.77
CA ALA A 143 -0.22 13.06 -5.36
C ALA A 143 -0.87 13.35 -6.71
N VAL A 144 -0.27 12.87 -7.78
CA VAL A 144 -0.76 13.02 -9.15
C VAL A 144 -1.40 11.71 -9.57
N HIS A 145 -2.72 11.69 -9.68
CA HIS A 145 -3.46 10.46 -9.95
C HIS A 145 -3.45 10.10 -11.43
N TYR A 146 -3.01 8.88 -11.76
CA TYR A 146 -3.20 8.31 -13.09
C TYR A 146 -4.46 7.43 -13.12
N ILE A 147 -5.08 7.33 -14.29
CA ILE A 147 -6.36 6.63 -14.45
C ILE A 147 -6.13 5.13 -14.51
N CYS A 148 -6.92 4.37 -13.74
CA CYS A 148 -7.17 2.95 -13.97
C CYS A 148 -8.56 2.83 -14.58
N ASP A 149 -8.64 2.39 -15.83
CA ASP A 149 -9.86 2.45 -16.62
C ASP A 149 -10.84 1.32 -16.26
N GLU A 150 -12.01 1.68 -15.74
CA GLU A 150 -13.07 0.72 -15.40
C GLU A 150 -13.53 -0.09 -16.62
N GLN A 151 -13.57 0.52 -17.79
CA GLN A 151 -13.98 -0.16 -19.03
C GLN A 151 -12.92 -1.13 -19.55
N ASN A 152 -11.68 -1.01 -19.06
CA ASN A 152 -10.55 -1.87 -19.35
C ASN A 152 -10.11 -2.64 -18.09
N GLU A 153 -11.07 -3.24 -17.37
CA GLU A 153 -10.81 -4.09 -16.18
C GLU A 153 -9.95 -3.42 -15.11
N TRP A 154 -10.04 -2.11 -14.96
CA TRP A 154 -9.25 -1.29 -14.04
C TRP A 154 -7.74 -1.29 -14.32
N ASN A 155 -7.34 -1.59 -15.54
CA ASN A 155 -5.94 -1.50 -15.93
C ASN A 155 -5.46 -0.04 -15.99
N PRO A 156 -4.20 0.22 -15.59
CA PRO A 156 -3.58 1.53 -15.73
C PRO A 156 -3.54 2.02 -17.17
N ASP A 157 -3.92 3.28 -17.40
CA ASP A 157 -3.75 3.96 -18.68
C ASP A 157 -2.31 4.46 -18.80
N ILE A 158 -1.52 3.78 -19.61
CA ILE A 158 -0.09 4.08 -19.80
C ILE A 158 0.11 5.45 -20.47
N ASP A 159 -0.77 5.85 -21.36
CA ASP A 159 -0.68 7.16 -22.01
C ASP A 159 -1.00 8.29 -21.02
N ASP A 160 -1.95 8.07 -20.12
CA ASP A 160 -2.26 9.01 -19.04
C ASP A 160 -1.09 9.12 -18.05
N ILE A 161 -0.45 8.00 -17.70
CA ILE A 161 0.78 8.00 -16.89
C ILE A 161 1.85 8.87 -17.55
N LYS A 162 2.17 8.63 -18.82
CA LYS A 162 3.20 9.39 -19.56
C LYS A 162 2.91 10.89 -19.62
N LYS A 163 1.64 11.28 -19.81
CA LYS A 163 1.21 12.69 -19.86
C LYS A 163 1.36 13.41 -18.52
N LYS A 164 1.33 12.68 -17.40
CA LYS A 164 1.35 13.26 -16.05
C LYS A 164 2.74 13.35 -15.44
N ILE A 165 3.76 12.78 -16.08
CA ILE A 165 5.14 12.91 -15.64
C ILE A 165 5.67 14.31 -15.90
N THR A 166 6.27 14.91 -14.90
CA THR A 166 6.95 16.21 -14.95
C THR A 166 8.37 16.10 -14.38
N ASP A 167 9.15 17.17 -14.46
CA ASP A 167 10.48 17.24 -13.85
C ASP A 167 10.47 17.13 -12.32
N ARG A 168 9.29 17.23 -11.69
CA ARG A 168 9.09 17.06 -10.24
C ARG A 168 8.66 15.66 -9.84
N THR A 169 8.33 14.82 -10.80
CA THR A 169 7.89 13.45 -10.53
C THR A 169 9.07 12.60 -10.06
N LYS A 170 9.00 12.11 -8.83
CA LYS A 170 10.05 11.25 -8.22
C LYS A 170 9.73 9.77 -8.30
N GLY A 171 8.46 9.40 -8.35
CA GLY A 171 8.10 7.99 -8.34
C GLY A 171 6.68 7.71 -8.78
N ILE A 172 6.41 6.42 -8.92
CA ILE A 172 5.11 5.86 -9.27
C ILE A 172 4.75 4.75 -8.30
N VAL A 173 3.51 4.75 -7.83
CA VAL A 173 2.92 3.71 -6.99
C VAL A 173 2.19 2.72 -7.87
N ILE A 174 2.43 1.43 -7.66
CA ILE A 174 1.70 0.31 -8.23
C ILE A 174 1.13 -0.48 -7.07
N ILE A 175 -0.19 -0.72 -7.06
CA ILE A 175 -0.86 -1.57 -6.07
C ILE A 175 -1.36 -2.81 -6.82
N ASN A 176 -0.74 -3.97 -6.59
CA ASN A 176 -1.03 -5.16 -7.38
C ASN A 176 -0.97 -6.46 -6.55
N PRO A 177 -2.08 -7.15 -6.32
CA PRO A 177 -3.46 -6.83 -6.71
C PRO A 177 -3.95 -5.50 -6.15
N ASN A 178 -4.79 -4.80 -6.93
CA ASN A 178 -5.18 -3.43 -6.58
C ASN A 178 -6.20 -3.39 -5.43
N ASN A 179 -6.01 -2.43 -4.54
CA ASN A 179 -7.01 -1.99 -3.57
C ASN A 179 -7.46 -0.57 -3.99
N PRO A 180 -8.76 -0.34 -4.34
CA PRO A 180 -9.93 -1.15 -3.96
C PRO A 180 -10.51 -2.04 -5.05
N THR A 181 -10.01 -2.04 -6.28
CA THR A 181 -10.69 -2.64 -7.45
C THR A 181 -10.58 -4.17 -7.50
N GLY A 182 -9.54 -4.73 -6.88
CA GLY A 182 -9.20 -6.15 -6.98
C GLY A 182 -8.53 -6.53 -8.32
N ALA A 183 -8.23 -5.57 -9.19
CA ALA A 183 -7.58 -5.82 -10.46
C ALA A 183 -6.19 -6.43 -10.25
N LEU A 184 -5.87 -7.41 -11.09
CA LEU A 184 -4.55 -8.02 -11.20
C LEU A 184 -3.96 -7.64 -12.56
N TYR A 185 -2.93 -6.81 -12.54
CA TYR A 185 -2.31 -6.31 -13.78
C TYR A 185 -1.51 -7.41 -14.48
N SER A 186 -1.59 -7.41 -15.80
CA SER A 186 -0.84 -8.36 -16.64
C SER A 186 0.65 -8.04 -16.65
N GLU A 187 1.45 -9.04 -17.04
CA GLU A 187 2.91 -8.87 -17.19
C GLU A 187 3.25 -7.78 -18.20
N GLU A 188 2.47 -7.69 -19.29
CA GLU A 188 2.66 -6.69 -20.35
C GLU A 188 2.50 -5.28 -19.79
N ILE A 189 1.42 -5.02 -19.05
CA ILE A 189 1.16 -3.71 -18.43
C ILE A 189 2.26 -3.36 -17.43
N LEU A 190 2.65 -4.32 -16.59
CA LEU A 190 3.73 -4.08 -15.62
C LEU A 190 5.05 -3.76 -16.33
N LYS A 191 5.41 -4.45 -17.42
CA LYS A 191 6.59 -4.14 -18.23
C LYS A 191 6.54 -2.75 -18.83
N GLU A 192 5.39 -2.33 -19.34
CA GLU A 192 5.23 -0.96 -19.87
C GLU A 192 5.43 0.09 -18.77
N ILE A 193 4.87 -0.11 -17.58
CA ILE A 193 5.08 0.80 -16.44
C ILE A 193 6.55 0.85 -16.03
N VAL A 194 7.21 -0.32 -15.95
CA VAL A 194 8.65 -0.39 -15.62
C VAL A 194 9.50 0.35 -16.65
N GLU A 195 9.18 0.22 -17.94
CA GLU A 195 9.92 0.92 -19.00
C GLU A 195 9.70 2.45 -18.95
N VAL A 196 8.47 2.89 -18.66
CA VAL A 196 8.17 4.31 -18.42
C VAL A 196 8.97 4.81 -17.21
N ALA A 197 8.94 4.09 -16.11
CA ALA A 197 9.67 4.49 -14.91
C ALA A 197 11.19 4.55 -15.15
N ARG A 198 11.74 3.57 -15.87
CA ARG A 198 13.16 3.53 -16.24
C ARG A 198 13.54 4.70 -17.12
N SER A 199 12.76 5.01 -18.16
CA SER A 199 13.05 6.10 -19.10
C SER A 199 13.02 7.49 -18.45
N HIS A 200 12.24 7.65 -17.38
CA HIS A 200 12.11 8.90 -16.61
C HIS A 200 12.85 8.87 -15.27
N GLN A 201 13.59 7.79 -14.97
CA GLN A 201 14.35 7.60 -13.73
C GLN A 201 13.48 7.71 -12.47
N LEU A 202 12.25 7.17 -12.52
CA LEU A 202 11.31 7.18 -11.40
C LEU A 202 11.57 6.00 -10.46
N ILE A 203 11.33 6.21 -9.17
CA ILE A 203 11.26 5.14 -8.18
C ILE A 203 9.90 4.44 -8.31
N ILE A 204 9.90 3.11 -8.34
CA ILE A 204 8.66 2.32 -8.29
C ILE A 204 8.40 1.89 -6.85
N PHE A 205 7.22 2.23 -6.32
CA PHE A 205 6.68 1.70 -5.07
C PHE A 205 5.69 0.60 -5.42
N SER A 206 6.08 -0.66 -5.19
CA SER A 206 5.23 -1.81 -5.43
C SER A 206 4.55 -2.24 -4.13
N ASP A 207 3.26 -1.97 -4.02
CA ASP A 207 2.41 -2.40 -2.91
C ASP A 207 1.79 -3.76 -3.26
N GLU A 208 2.32 -4.82 -2.65
CA GLU A 208 1.96 -6.20 -2.93
C GLU A 208 1.32 -6.88 -1.72
N ILE A 209 0.62 -6.13 -0.88
CA ILE A 209 -0.01 -6.65 0.35
C ILE A 209 -0.96 -7.83 0.06
N TYR A 210 -1.53 -7.89 -1.12
CA TYR A 210 -2.48 -8.92 -1.54
C TYR A 210 -1.88 -9.99 -2.47
N ASP A 211 -0.55 -10.10 -2.58
CA ASP A 211 0.15 -11.01 -3.51
C ASP A 211 -0.27 -12.49 -3.38
N ARG A 212 -0.80 -12.88 -2.21
CA ARG A 212 -1.27 -14.23 -1.92
C ARG A 212 -2.78 -14.41 -1.97
N LEU A 213 -3.54 -13.37 -2.21
CA LEU A 213 -5.00 -13.39 -2.30
C LEU A 213 -5.50 -13.47 -3.75
N VAL A 214 -4.80 -14.23 -4.59
CA VAL A 214 -5.18 -14.47 -5.97
C VAL A 214 -6.05 -15.71 -6.02
N MET A 215 -7.30 -15.56 -6.48
CA MET A 215 -8.32 -16.60 -6.44
C MET A 215 -8.38 -17.45 -7.70
N ASP A 216 -7.79 -17.00 -8.80
CA ASP A 216 -7.76 -17.74 -10.07
C ASP A 216 -6.60 -18.73 -10.08
N SER A 217 -6.91 -20.01 -10.40
CA SER A 217 -5.93 -21.07 -10.47
C SER A 217 -4.89 -20.89 -11.60
N LEU A 218 -5.22 -20.12 -12.63
CA LEU A 218 -4.33 -19.78 -13.75
C LEU A 218 -3.36 -18.65 -13.41
N SER A 219 -3.66 -17.84 -12.39
CA SER A 219 -2.87 -16.69 -11.97
C SER A 219 -2.00 -16.96 -10.75
N ARG A 220 -1.73 -18.23 -10.41
CA ARG A 220 -0.86 -18.62 -9.28
C ARG A 220 0.57 -18.10 -9.37
N SER A 221 0.99 -17.62 -10.53
CA SER A 221 2.16 -16.77 -10.73
C SER A 221 1.70 -15.31 -10.82
N GLY A 222 1.16 -14.76 -9.74
CA GLY A 222 0.86 -13.32 -9.70
C GLY A 222 2.10 -12.58 -10.18
N TYR A 223 2.00 -11.91 -11.32
CA TYR A 223 3.11 -11.13 -11.83
C TYR A 223 3.37 -10.01 -10.84
N SER A 224 4.57 -10.02 -10.31
CA SER A 224 5.07 -8.96 -9.45
C SER A 224 6.05 -8.13 -10.26
N VAL A 225 6.06 -6.84 -10.04
CA VAL A 225 7.09 -5.93 -10.58
C VAL A 225 8.51 -6.44 -10.31
N HIS A 226 8.67 -7.28 -9.31
CA HIS A 226 9.94 -7.89 -8.95
C HIS A 226 10.51 -8.86 -9.99
N TYR A 227 9.70 -9.38 -10.90
CA TYR A 227 10.15 -10.31 -11.95
C TYR A 227 10.52 -9.60 -13.27
N LEU A 228 10.40 -8.29 -13.32
CA LEU A 228 10.63 -7.44 -14.49
C LEU A 228 11.89 -6.58 -14.32
#